data_e713399b9fda333c9b9485232f746384
#
_entry.id   e713399b9fda333c9b9485232f746384
#
_cell.length_a   1.000
_cell.length_b   1.000
_cell.length_c   1.000
_cell.angle_alpha   90.00
_cell.angle_beta   90.00
_cell.angle_gamma   90.00
#
_symmetry.space_group_name_H-M   'P 1'
#
loop_
_entity.id
_entity.type
_entity.pdbx_description
1 polymer ?
#
loop_
_entity_poly.entity_id
_entity_poly.type
_entity_poly.pdbx_seq_one_letter_code
_entity_poly.pdbx_strand_id
1 'polypeptide(L)'
;MTTRTPDPVAAETLQTRGPDAAPVRLSVNGAAHVVRIEPRVSLLDALRERLDLTGAKKGCDQGTCGACTVWVDGRRVLACLTLAVACEGHEVTTIEGLAEGEELHPMQRAFITHDGFQCGYCTPGQIMSAVALLEEGHAGSDPEIAEWMSGNLCRCAAYPNIRAAIREVRDAPGATRAAG
;
A
#
# COMPACT_ATOMS: atom_id res chain seq x y z
N MET A 1 -32.96 29.68 30.51
CA MET A 1 -32.90 28.30 29.93
C MET A 1 -32.99 28.45 28.42
N THR A 2 -31.84 28.50 27.75
CA THR A 2 -31.74 28.65 26.29
C THR A 2 -31.65 27.24 25.70
N THR A 3 -32.72 26.80 25.07
CA THR A 3 -32.76 25.53 24.32
C THR A 3 -31.94 25.66 23.07
N ARG A 4 -30.76 25.04 23.07
CA ARG A 4 -29.90 24.88 21.90
C ARG A 4 -30.56 23.88 20.96
N THR A 5 -31.14 24.34 19.86
CA THR A 5 -31.57 23.47 18.76
C THR A 5 -30.33 22.78 18.18
N PRO A 6 -30.29 21.46 18.02
CA PRO A 6 -29.18 20.82 17.35
C PRO A 6 -29.20 21.24 15.87
N ASP A 7 -28.03 21.65 15.36
CA ASP A 7 -27.84 21.91 13.94
C ASP A 7 -28.21 20.63 13.16
N PRO A 8 -28.95 20.75 12.04
CA PRO A 8 -29.18 19.61 11.18
C PRO A 8 -27.82 19.22 10.60
N VAL A 9 -27.27 18.14 11.11
CA VAL A 9 -26.18 17.41 10.44
C VAL A 9 -26.69 17.17 9.03
N ALA A 10 -26.05 17.80 8.04
CA ALA A 10 -26.36 17.58 6.65
C ALA A 10 -26.36 16.07 6.44
N ALA A 11 -27.52 15.51 6.13
CA ALA A 11 -27.66 14.11 5.83
C ALA A 11 -26.85 13.87 4.56
N GLU A 12 -25.61 13.42 4.73
CA GLU A 12 -24.80 12.89 3.65
C GLU A 12 -25.63 11.76 3.05
N THR A 13 -26.17 12.02 1.86
CA THR A 13 -27.07 11.08 1.20
C THR A 13 -26.26 9.83 0.93
N LEU A 14 -26.46 8.80 1.74
CA LEU A 14 -25.86 7.49 1.55
C LEU A 14 -26.21 7.02 0.13
N GLN A 15 -25.23 7.10 -0.77
CA GLN A 15 -25.42 6.61 -2.13
C GLN A 15 -25.43 5.08 -2.10
N THR A 16 -26.64 4.51 -2.16
CA THR A 16 -26.80 3.07 -2.35
C THR A 16 -26.34 2.72 -3.75
N ARG A 17 -25.24 1.97 -3.87
CA ARG A 17 -24.75 1.44 -5.14
C ARG A 17 -25.33 0.03 -5.35
N GLY A 18 -26.02 -0.15 -6.48
CA GLY A 18 -26.53 -1.46 -6.89
C GLY A 18 -25.42 -2.41 -7.37
N PRO A 19 -25.78 -3.63 -7.85
CA PRO A 19 -24.79 -4.60 -8.33
C PRO A 19 -24.10 -4.15 -9.64
N ASP A 20 -24.68 -3.21 -10.37
CA ASP A 20 -24.17 -2.78 -11.66
C ASP A 20 -22.93 -1.90 -11.55
N ALA A 21 -22.12 -1.91 -12.62
CA ALA A 21 -20.95 -1.06 -12.69
C ALA A 21 -21.32 0.43 -12.66
N ALA A 22 -20.73 1.16 -11.73
CA ALA A 22 -20.91 2.60 -11.51
C ALA A 22 -19.56 3.32 -11.56
N PRO A 23 -19.53 4.63 -11.84
CA PRO A 23 -18.31 5.41 -11.75
C PRO A 23 -17.85 5.48 -10.29
N VAL A 24 -16.56 5.23 -10.07
CA VAL A 24 -15.86 5.35 -8.78
C VAL A 24 -14.68 6.28 -8.99
N ARG A 25 -14.50 7.25 -8.10
CA ARG A 25 -13.36 8.17 -8.12
C ARG A 25 -12.28 7.63 -7.21
N LEU A 26 -11.09 7.39 -7.78
CA LEU A 26 -9.92 6.95 -7.04
C LEU A 26 -8.83 8.02 -7.18
N SER A 27 -8.22 8.41 -6.07
CA SER A 27 -6.96 9.14 -6.06
C SER A 27 -5.83 8.13 -5.93
N VAL A 28 -4.98 8.03 -6.95
CA VAL A 28 -3.89 7.05 -6.98
C VAL A 28 -2.60 7.74 -7.39
N ASN A 29 -1.58 7.66 -6.55
CA ASN A 29 -0.28 8.29 -6.76
C ASN A 29 -0.40 9.79 -7.07
N GLY A 30 -1.28 10.49 -6.36
CA GLY A 30 -1.54 11.92 -6.54
C GLY A 30 -2.36 12.28 -7.78
N ALA A 31 -2.82 11.30 -8.58
CA ALA A 31 -3.64 11.53 -9.76
C ALA A 31 -5.09 11.05 -9.53
N ALA A 32 -6.06 11.86 -9.97
CA ALA A 32 -7.47 11.50 -9.89
C ALA A 32 -7.91 10.68 -11.11
N HIS A 33 -8.54 9.55 -10.85
CA HIS A 33 -9.06 8.63 -11.86
C HIS A 33 -10.56 8.40 -11.68
N VAL A 34 -11.28 8.21 -12.78
CA VAL A 34 -12.68 7.76 -12.74
C VAL A 34 -12.75 6.42 -13.45
N VAL A 35 -13.04 5.37 -12.69
CA VAL A 35 -13.17 4.01 -13.22
C VAL A 35 -14.60 3.52 -13.11
N ARG A 36 -15.08 2.81 -14.12
CA ARG A 36 -16.42 2.23 -14.10
C ARG A 36 -16.32 0.77 -13.68
N ILE A 37 -16.71 0.48 -12.45
CA ILE A 37 -16.55 -0.85 -11.82
C ILE A 37 -17.79 -1.22 -11.00
N GLU A 38 -17.99 -2.54 -10.84
CA GLU A 38 -18.97 -3.08 -9.89
C GLU A 38 -18.47 -2.86 -8.44
N PRO A 39 -19.38 -2.67 -7.45
CA PRO A 39 -18.99 -2.44 -6.05
C PRO A 39 -18.14 -3.54 -5.42
N ARG A 40 -18.21 -4.77 -5.95
CA ARG A 40 -17.44 -5.91 -5.46
C ARG A 40 -15.99 -6.00 -5.99
N VAL A 41 -15.60 -5.10 -6.90
CA VAL A 41 -14.25 -5.12 -7.49
C VAL A 41 -13.23 -4.76 -6.42
N SER A 42 -12.19 -5.60 -6.27
CA SER A 42 -11.09 -5.34 -5.35
C SER A 42 -10.27 -4.13 -5.81
N LEU A 43 -9.62 -3.47 -4.86
CA LEU A 43 -8.66 -2.40 -5.19
C LEU A 43 -7.55 -2.94 -6.10
N LEU A 44 -7.08 -4.17 -5.86
CA LEU A 44 -6.06 -4.82 -6.68
C LEU A 44 -6.48 -4.93 -8.15
N ASP A 45 -7.71 -5.39 -8.41
CA ASP A 45 -8.22 -5.54 -9.77
C ASP A 45 -8.47 -4.17 -10.42
N ALA A 46 -8.95 -3.19 -9.65
CA ALA A 46 -9.11 -1.83 -10.16
C ALA A 46 -7.77 -1.22 -10.59
N LEU A 47 -6.72 -1.34 -9.77
CA LEU A 47 -5.38 -0.86 -10.08
C LEU A 47 -4.83 -1.53 -11.34
N ARG A 48 -4.88 -2.86 -11.41
CA ARG A 48 -4.23 -3.64 -12.46
C ARG A 48 -4.99 -3.64 -13.79
N GLU A 49 -6.34 -3.76 -13.74
CA GLU A 49 -7.15 -4.00 -14.93
C GLU A 49 -7.81 -2.73 -15.48
N ARG A 50 -7.90 -1.67 -14.67
CA ARG A 50 -8.55 -0.41 -15.05
C ARG A 50 -7.59 0.77 -15.16
N LEU A 51 -6.49 0.74 -14.38
CA LEU A 51 -5.51 1.83 -14.34
C LEU A 51 -4.14 1.41 -14.91
N ASP A 52 -3.98 0.14 -15.31
CA ASP A 52 -2.73 -0.43 -15.83
C ASP A 52 -1.53 -0.32 -14.85
N LEU A 53 -1.83 -0.15 -13.55
CA LEU A 53 -0.84 -0.14 -12.48
C LEU A 53 -0.58 -1.57 -12.02
N THR A 54 0.37 -2.24 -12.68
CA THR A 54 0.60 -3.69 -12.53
C THR A 54 1.65 -4.04 -11.48
N GLY A 55 2.23 -3.06 -10.79
CA GLY A 55 3.24 -3.25 -9.75
C GLY A 55 2.74 -4.08 -8.58
N ALA A 56 1.57 -3.75 -8.00
CA ALA A 56 0.92 -4.63 -7.04
C ALA A 56 0.52 -5.96 -7.68
N LYS A 57 0.87 -7.10 -7.06
CA LYS A 57 0.74 -8.43 -7.68
C LYS A 57 -0.39 -9.27 -7.06
N LYS A 58 -1.13 -9.97 -7.93
CA LYS A 58 -2.15 -10.95 -7.51
C LYS A 58 -1.48 -12.31 -7.27
N GLY A 59 -1.03 -12.57 -6.03
CA GLY A 59 -0.44 -13.84 -5.64
C GLY A 59 -1.49 -14.83 -5.11
N CYS A 60 -1.92 -14.67 -3.86
CA CYS A 60 -2.87 -15.58 -3.22
C CYS A 60 -4.33 -15.17 -3.38
N ASP A 61 -4.61 -13.89 -3.61
CA ASP A 61 -5.96 -13.29 -3.72
C ASP A 61 -6.87 -13.55 -2.49
N GLN A 62 -6.25 -13.82 -1.34
CA GLN A 62 -6.95 -14.14 -0.08
C GLN A 62 -6.23 -13.58 1.16
N GLY A 63 -5.38 -12.57 0.99
CA GLY A 63 -4.77 -11.83 2.10
C GLY A 63 -3.57 -12.50 2.79
N THR A 64 -3.01 -13.60 2.26
CA THR A 64 -1.99 -14.39 2.98
C THR A 64 -0.55 -14.12 2.54
N CYS A 65 -0.30 -13.51 1.37
CA CYS A 65 1.06 -13.42 0.82
C CYS A 65 1.68 -12.01 0.79
N GLY A 66 0.90 -10.96 0.93
CA GLY A 66 1.39 -9.57 0.93
C GLY A 66 1.90 -9.03 -0.42
N ALA A 67 1.86 -9.80 -1.52
CA ALA A 67 2.35 -9.33 -2.83
C ALA A 67 1.53 -8.18 -3.41
N CYS A 68 0.32 -7.95 -2.90
CA CYS A 68 -0.59 -6.88 -3.28
C CYS A 68 -0.58 -5.69 -2.30
N THR A 69 0.40 -5.58 -1.41
CA THR A 69 0.46 -4.48 -0.45
C THR A 69 0.58 -3.13 -1.17
N VAL A 70 -0.31 -2.22 -0.82
CA VAL A 70 -0.32 -0.80 -1.21
C VAL A 70 -0.59 0.03 0.04
N TRP A 71 -0.59 1.34 -0.05
CA TRP A 71 -1.02 2.21 1.05
C TRP A 71 -2.36 2.86 0.72
N VAL A 72 -3.18 3.03 1.73
CA VAL A 72 -4.36 3.90 1.73
C VAL A 72 -4.19 4.88 2.88
N ASP A 73 -4.12 6.16 2.58
CA ASP A 73 -3.83 7.25 3.53
C ASP A 73 -2.57 6.94 4.37
N GLY A 74 -1.50 6.47 3.73
CA GLY A 74 -0.23 6.14 4.37
C GLY A 74 -0.21 4.82 5.15
N ARG A 75 -1.32 4.07 5.23
CA ARG A 75 -1.39 2.79 5.95
C ARG A 75 -1.32 1.61 5.00
N ARG A 76 -0.55 0.59 5.38
CA ARG A 76 -0.47 -0.67 4.62
C ARG A 76 -1.82 -1.37 4.57
N VAL A 77 -2.26 -1.69 3.36
CA VAL A 77 -3.45 -2.53 3.14
C VAL A 77 -3.17 -3.62 2.12
N LEU A 78 -3.91 -4.70 2.18
CA LEU A 78 -3.87 -5.75 1.18
C LEU A 78 -4.93 -5.45 0.12
N ALA A 79 -4.51 -5.00 -1.04
CA ALA A 79 -5.41 -4.54 -2.11
C ALA A 79 -6.37 -5.62 -2.61
N CYS A 80 -6.03 -6.91 -2.48
CA CYS A 80 -6.92 -8.02 -2.82
C CYS A 80 -8.12 -8.18 -1.86
N LEU A 81 -8.00 -7.68 -0.62
CA LEU A 81 -9.08 -7.70 0.38
C LEU A 81 -9.75 -6.34 0.60
N THR A 82 -9.29 -5.32 -0.11
CA THR A 82 -9.84 -3.95 -0.04
C THR A 82 -10.76 -3.74 -1.25
N LEU A 83 -11.99 -3.27 -1.02
CA LEU A 83 -12.89 -2.91 -2.12
C LEU A 83 -12.49 -1.56 -2.72
N ALA A 84 -12.44 -1.46 -4.04
CA ALA A 84 -12.08 -0.21 -4.71
C ALA A 84 -13.04 0.94 -4.34
N VAL A 85 -14.33 0.65 -4.22
CA VAL A 85 -15.36 1.64 -3.81
C VAL A 85 -15.13 2.20 -2.40
N ALA A 86 -14.47 1.45 -1.52
CA ALA A 86 -14.14 1.91 -0.17
C ALA A 86 -12.95 2.88 -0.14
N CYS A 87 -12.22 2.99 -1.26
CA CYS A 87 -11.10 3.93 -1.40
C CYS A 87 -11.52 5.28 -2.01
N GLU A 88 -12.80 5.49 -2.26
CA GLU A 88 -13.30 6.79 -2.72
C GLU A 88 -13.10 7.85 -1.64
N GLY A 89 -12.39 8.94 -1.99
CA GLY A 89 -12.04 10.00 -1.03
C GLY A 89 -10.75 9.74 -0.22
N HIS A 90 -10.07 8.62 -0.48
CA HIS A 90 -8.79 8.26 0.14
C HIS A 90 -7.67 8.30 -0.90
N GLU A 91 -6.44 8.60 -0.45
CA GLU A 91 -5.25 8.54 -1.30
C GLU A 91 -4.66 7.13 -1.31
N VAL A 92 -4.51 6.57 -2.50
CA VAL A 92 -3.87 5.25 -2.70
C VAL A 92 -2.47 5.46 -3.24
N THR A 93 -1.47 4.91 -2.56
CA THR A 93 -0.08 4.91 -3.04
C THR A 93 0.33 3.49 -3.41
N THR A 94 0.83 3.32 -4.62
CA THR A 94 1.37 2.05 -5.12
C THR A 94 2.88 2.15 -5.31
N ILE A 95 3.53 1.03 -5.64
CA ILE A 95 4.98 1.00 -5.90
C ILE A 95 5.40 1.96 -7.03
N GLU A 96 4.52 2.20 -7.99
CA GLU A 96 4.75 3.12 -9.11
C GLU A 96 4.82 4.58 -8.64
N GLY A 97 4.14 4.92 -7.54
CA GLY A 97 4.13 6.26 -6.96
C GLY A 97 5.17 6.49 -5.87
N LEU A 98 6.03 5.50 -5.58
CA LEU A 98 7.03 5.61 -4.53
C LEU A 98 8.29 6.38 -4.98
N ALA A 99 8.64 6.31 -6.25
CA ALA A 99 9.75 7.06 -6.84
C ALA A 99 9.32 8.49 -7.19
N GLU A 100 10.24 9.45 -7.09
CA GLU A 100 10.02 10.84 -7.52
C GLU A 100 10.64 11.05 -8.91
N GLY A 101 9.82 10.97 -9.96
CA GLY A 101 10.29 11.01 -11.34
C GLY A 101 11.22 9.83 -11.66
N GLU A 102 12.47 10.11 -12.06
CA GLU A 102 13.48 9.08 -12.31
C GLU A 102 14.27 8.69 -11.05
N GLU A 103 14.09 9.40 -9.94
CA GLU A 103 14.80 9.12 -8.70
C GLU A 103 14.10 8.03 -7.89
N LEU A 104 14.76 6.87 -7.79
CA LEU A 104 14.24 5.77 -6.99
C LEU A 104 14.22 6.12 -5.49
N HIS A 105 13.19 5.68 -4.80
CA HIS A 105 13.12 5.75 -3.34
C HIS A 105 14.31 5.01 -2.70
N PRO A 106 14.87 5.47 -1.55
CA PRO A 106 15.99 4.81 -0.88
C PRO A 106 15.82 3.30 -0.70
N MET A 107 14.60 2.85 -0.34
CA MET A 107 14.31 1.42 -0.20
C MET A 107 14.39 0.66 -1.53
N GLN A 108 13.97 1.27 -2.63
CA GLN A 108 14.11 0.64 -3.96
C GLN A 108 15.59 0.48 -4.33
N ARG A 109 16.42 1.49 -4.07
CA ARG A 109 17.88 1.42 -4.28
C ARG A 109 18.51 0.34 -3.40
N ALA A 110 18.15 0.28 -2.13
CA ALA A 110 18.68 -0.72 -1.20
C ALA A 110 18.31 -2.15 -1.63
N PHE A 111 17.10 -2.37 -2.14
CA PHE A 111 16.71 -3.67 -2.71
C PHE A 111 17.56 -4.07 -3.91
N ILE A 112 17.97 -3.12 -4.75
CA ILE A 112 18.90 -3.37 -5.86
C ILE A 112 20.30 -3.68 -5.33
N THR A 113 20.81 -2.87 -4.39
CA THR A 113 22.16 -3.00 -3.82
C THR A 113 22.37 -4.35 -3.12
N HIS A 114 21.33 -4.83 -2.43
CA HIS A 114 21.41 -6.07 -1.64
C HIS A 114 20.83 -7.31 -2.35
N ASP A 115 20.49 -7.22 -3.64
CA ASP A 115 19.78 -8.30 -4.33
C ASP A 115 18.54 -8.77 -3.54
N GLY A 116 17.76 -7.83 -3.02
CA GLY A 116 16.57 -8.10 -2.19
C GLY A 116 15.42 -8.81 -2.92
N PHE A 117 15.70 -9.38 -4.09
CA PHE A 117 14.74 -10.09 -4.93
C PHE A 117 15.44 -11.14 -5.79
N GLN A 118 14.66 -12.11 -6.30
CA GLN A 118 15.09 -13.05 -7.34
C GLN A 118 14.10 -12.98 -8.51
N CYS A 119 12.93 -13.64 -8.42
CA CYS A 119 11.92 -13.56 -9.47
C CYS A 119 11.23 -12.20 -9.60
N GLY A 120 11.32 -11.33 -8.58
CA GLY A 120 10.74 -10.00 -8.57
C GLY A 120 9.24 -9.93 -8.24
N TYR A 121 8.54 -11.07 -8.15
CA TYR A 121 7.07 -11.07 -8.02
C TYR A 121 6.58 -10.45 -6.70
N CYS A 122 7.17 -10.78 -5.57
CA CYS A 122 6.80 -10.21 -4.27
C CYS A 122 7.45 -8.86 -4.00
N THR A 123 8.42 -8.44 -4.82
CA THR A 123 9.27 -7.27 -4.55
C THR A 123 8.50 -5.97 -4.34
N PRO A 124 7.49 -5.62 -5.15
CA PRO A 124 6.71 -4.41 -4.91
C PRO A 124 6.04 -4.40 -3.53
N GLY A 125 5.37 -5.50 -3.16
CA GLY A 125 4.75 -5.62 -1.85
C GLY A 125 5.75 -5.61 -0.70
N GLN A 126 6.92 -6.22 -0.87
CA GLN A 126 8.01 -6.19 0.12
C GLN A 126 8.52 -4.76 0.34
N ILE A 127 8.75 -3.99 -0.74
CA ILE A 127 9.22 -2.60 -0.66
C ILE A 127 8.17 -1.72 0.02
N MET A 128 6.90 -1.80 -0.41
CA MET A 128 5.81 -1.01 0.20
C MET A 128 5.68 -1.30 1.70
N SER A 129 5.78 -2.57 2.11
CA SER A 129 5.75 -2.97 3.51
C SER A 129 6.99 -2.52 4.28
N ALA A 130 8.18 -2.57 3.66
CA ALA A 130 9.43 -2.18 4.30
C ALA A 130 9.50 -0.67 4.58
N VAL A 131 9.01 0.17 3.66
CA VAL A 131 8.96 1.63 3.89
C VAL A 131 7.99 1.94 5.03
N ALA A 132 6.78 1.39 4.99
CA ALA A 132 5.80 1.60 6.05
C ALA A 132 6.30 1.09 7.42
N LEU A 133 7.02 -0.04 7.45
CA LEU A 133 7.66 -0.56 8.66
C LEU A 133 8.59 0.46 9.32
N LEU A 134 9.39 1.17 8.53
CA LEU A 134 10.30 2.21 9.02
C LEU A 134 9.52 3.40 9.58
N GLU A 135 8.47 3.83 8.88
CA GLU A 135 7.60 4.93 9.32
C GLU A 135 6.82 4.59 10.60
N GLU A 136 6.42 3.33 10.75
CA GLU A 136 5.75 2.79 11.93
C GLU A 136 6.70 2.60 13.12
N GLY A 137 8.02 2.71 12.93
CA GLY A 137 9.03 2.61 13.99
C GLY A 137 9.36 1.16 14.40
N HIS A 138 8.99 0.15 13.60
CA HIS A 138 9.15 -1.27 13.93
C HIS A 138 10.38 -1.92 13.27
N ALA A 139 11.52 -1.24 13.29
CA ALA A 139 12.76 -1.73 12.69
C ALA A 139 13.95 -1.73 13.64
N GLY A 140 13.72 -1.72 14.97
CA GLY A 140 14.78 -1.61 15.99
C GLY A 140 15.74 -2.79 16.02
N SER A 141 15.32 -3.97 15.57
CA SER A 141 16.14 -5.19 15.55
C SER A 141 15.78 -6.11 14.38
N ASP A 142 16.67 -7.03 14.03
CA ASP A 142 16.41 -8.06 12.99
C ASP A 142 15.20 -8.95 13.31
N PRO A 143 15.01 -9.42 14.55
CA PRO A 143 13.79 -10.15 14.90
C PRO A 143 12.52 -9.32 14.72
N GLU A 144 12.54 -8.04 15.08
CA GLU A 144 11.40 -7.14 14.89
C GLU A 144 11.10 -6.92 13.40
N ILE A 145 12.11 -6.66 12.58
CA ILE A 145 11.96 -6.58 11.13
C ILE A 145 11.34 -7.87 10.57
N ALA A 146 11.82 -9.05 11.02
CA ALA A 146 11.29 -10.33 10.56
C ALA A 146 9.83 -10.51 10.94
N GLU A 147 9.44 -10.15 12.16
CA GLU A 147 8.07 -10.23 12.65
C GLU A 147 7.13 -9.32 11.86
N TRP A 148 7.47 -8.06 11.74
CA TRP A 148 6.62 -7.07 11.07
C TRP A 148 6.58 -7.21 9.53
N MET A 149 7.55 -7.92 8.94
CA MET A 149 7.57 -8.30 7.53
C MET A 149 6.95 -9.69 7.28
N SER A 150 6.52 -10.41 8.31
CA SER A 150 6.03 -11.79 8.20
C SER A 150 4.80 -11.96 7.29
N GLY A 151 4.01 -10.89 7.13
CA GLY A 151 2.88 -10.85 6.19
C GLY A 151 3.25 -10.82 4.71
N ASN A 152 4.56 -10.67 4.37
CA ASN A 152 5.04 -10.58 3.00
C ASN A 152 5.89 -11.81 2.65
N LEU A 153 5.31 -12.75 1.89
CA LEU A 153 5.98 -14.01 1.55
C LEU A 153 6.88 -13.87 0.32
N CYS A 154 8.09 -14.43 0.41
CA CYS A 154 9.01 -14.60 -0.70
C CYS A 154 9.30 -16.08 -0.95
N ARG A 155 8.77 -16.65 -2.04
CA ARG A 155 8.99 -18.08 -2.36
C ARG A 155 10.43 -18.40 -2.76
N CYS A 156 11.18 -17.40 -3.22
CA CYS A 156 12.60 -17.51 -3.54
C CYS A 156 13.52 -17.43 -2.31
N ALA A 157 12.96 -17.22 -1.13
CA ALA A 157 13.67 -17.11 0.14
C ALA A 157 14.72 -15.97 0.22
N ALA A 158 14.47 -14.83 -0.45
CA ALA A 158 15.37 -13.66 -0.42
C ALA A 158 15.34 -12.88 0.92
N TYR A 159 14.77 -13.45 1.98
CA TYR A 159 14.59 -12.79 3.28
C TYR A 159 15.87 -12.20 3.91
N PRO A 160 17.06 -12.88 3.85
CA PRO A 160 18.28 -12.28 4.38
C PRO A 160 18.63 -10.97 3.67
N ASN A 161 18.51 -10.93 2.36
CA ASN A 161 18.82 -9.78 1.52
C ASN A 161 17.78 -8.65 1.70
N ILE A 162 16.50 -8.98 1.79
CA ILE A 162 15.43 -8.03 2.11
C ILE A 162 15.70 -7.35 3.46
N ARG A 163 16.06 -8.12 4.49
CA ARG A 163 16.42 -7.54 5.80
C ARG A 163 17.66 -6.67 5.73
N ALA A 164 18.66 -7.06 4.93
CA ALA A 164 19.85 -6.23 4.72
C ALA A 164 19.50 -4.88 4.08
N ALA A 165 18.63 -4.87 3.08
CA ALA A 165 18.14 -3.66 2.45
C ALA A 165 17.38 -2.75 3.44
N ILE A 166 16.52 -3.32 4.28
CA ILE A 166 15.78 -2.57 5.30
C ILE A 166 16.75 -1.95 6.31
N ARG A 167 17.77 -2.69 6.77
CA ARG A 167 18.80 -2.17 7.70
C ARG A 167 19.57 -1.01 7.11
N GLU A 168 19.99 -1.11 5.84
CA GLU A 168 20.70 -0.01 5.18
C GLU A 168 19.90 1.29 5.23
N VAL A 169 18.61 1.23 4.88
CA VAL A 169 17.76 2.43 4.88
C VAL A 169 17.49 2.93 6.30
N ARG A 170 17.26 2.03 7.25
CA ARG A 170 17.09 2.38 8.67
C ARG A 170 18.30 3.11 9.25
N ASP A 171 19.50 2.65 8.91
CA ASP A 171 20.76 3.14 9.47
C ASP A 171 21.33 4.35 8.70
N ALA A 172 20.70 4.72 7.57
CA ALA A 172 21.12 5.86 6.77
C ALA A 172 21.01 7.19 7.53
N PRO A 173 21.98 8.11 7.39
CA PRO A 173 21.88 9.45 7.97
C PRO A 173 20.63 10.17 7.43
N GLY A 174 19.75 10.61 8.30
CA GLY A 174 18.50 11.29 7.94
C GLY A 174 17.28 10.39 7.79
N ALA A 175 17.39 9.07 8.05
CA ALA A 175 16.22 8.22 8.18
C ALA A 175 15.34 8.75 9.32
N THR A 176 14.10 9.09 9.01
CA THR A 176 13.15 9.63 9.99
C THR A 176 12.90 8.55 11.04
N ARG A 177 13.49 8.70 12.22
CA ARG A 177 13.04 7.95 13.40
C ARG A 177 11.69 8.56 13.78
N ALA A 178 10.59 7.84 13.54
CA ALA A 178 9.34 8.18 14.17
C ALA A 178 9.61 8.23 15.68
N ALA A 179 9.35 9.40 16.29
CA ALA A 179 9.46 9.58 17.71
C ALA A 179 8.46 8.64 18.39
N GLY A 180 8.98 7.78 19.27
CA GLY A 180 8.18 6.90 20.11
C GLY A 180 7.35 7.66 21.13
#